data_dc2995c73bb9dbb085ceb32c070ab65e
#
_entry.id   dc2995c73bb9dbb085ceb32c070ab65e
#
_cell.length_a   1.000
_cell.length_b   1.000
_cell.length_c   1.000
_cell.angle_alpha   90.00
_cell.angle_beta   90.00
_cell.angle_gamma   90.00
#
_symmetry.space_group_name_H-M   'P 1'
#
loop_
_entity.id
_entity.type
_entity.pdbx_description
1 polymer ?
#
loop_
_entity_poly.entity_id
_entity_poly.type
_entity_poly.pdbx_seq_one_letter_code
_entity_poly.pdbx_strand_id
1 'polypeptide(L)'
;MMRQVVSLLLLGLVGACAYYNSLYNANRAYTEAEDARLEGRESMARSKYNEAIDKAAKSYRRSEEGRWADDALYLIGRSHARSVDWPEAQAALEAAVALTTDEELAAGARVFLGAAAVSLGAEESGMALLDSALASLEDDETKGEAFLWRARARYAVGDLDAAWPDLDSASVGGGQYRDEAGLDRLSWAVETGTMDQAAIGASALLSSDRTAAAKDTIEALLQASRQLWGPDSTLPLLERVDQAPWPPATRESLVLIRAEVAADAGDSVTALADARDVSAGLGPQADRARVLLARWRLAGMRDPGELDGIRALLLPAVGSPVAVGMLEAVKTVGLLVERSQREGQALALFSAGELARDTLASPGLARVFFLAYADLERGSAWEGKALLAALNLTAEGPERDLILARIAEIPDNIYVVAAHWGLGEDRQPEYTVLERRLSGTLVTIQAQVAAEARTRDVLVSEAARALDSLRTSDAIARRLAEGDSVLLDSLRLDSLRIDSIRLDSIRRDSLGIDTLFADPPPGDTFVPGPPTGPNPRPVVHRLRDPNGAP
;
A
#
# COMPACT_ATOMS: atom_id res chain seq x y z
N MET A 1 34.59 27.76 61.46
CA MET A 1 33.14 27.74 61.17
C MET A 1 32.79 28.26 59.79
N MET A 2 33.22 29.47 59.39
CA MET A 2 32.86 30.04 58.08
C MET A 2 33.27 29.21 56.84
N ARG A 3 34.44 28.54 56.85
CA ARG A 3 34.91 27.63 55.74
C ARG A 3 34.03 26.35 55.61
N GLN A 4 33.50 25.83 56.70
CA GLN A 4 32.62 24.64 56.68
C GLN A 4 31.21 24.98 56.19
N VAL A 5 30.71 26.20 56.51
CA VAL A 5 29.42 26.68 56.01
C VAL A 5 29.48 26.95 54.51
N VAL A 6 30.59 27.53 54.02
CA VAL A 6 30.80 27.81 52.58
C VAL A 6 30.95 26.45 51.81
N SER A 7 31.62 25.47 52.38
CA SER A 7 31.72 24.13 51.73
C SER A 7 30.39 23.42 51.66
N LEU A 8 29.57 23.50 52.68
CA LEU A 8 28.21 22.94 52.66
C LEU A 8 27.27 23.66 51.67
N LEU A 9 27.37 24.96 51.58
CA LEU A 9 26.63 25.77 50.58
C LEU A 9 27.07 25.44 49.14
N LEU A 10 28.34 25.26 48.89
CA LEU A 10 28.88 24.87 47.59
C LEU A 10 28.48 23.41 47.20
N LEU A 11 28.43 22.49 48.16
CA LEU A 11 27.97 21.12 47.92
C LEU A 11 26.47 21.10 47.64
N GLY A 12 25.66 21.96 48.29
CA GLY A 12 24.24 22.11 47.99
C GLY A 12 23.96 22.70 46.59
N LEU A 13 24.77 23.66 46.16
CA LEU A 13 24.67 24.25 44.82
C LEU A 13 25.03 23.27 43.70
N VAL A 14 26.09 22.45 43.90
CA VAL A 14 26.51 21.42 42.93
C VAL A 14 25.49 20.30 42.85
N GLY A 15 24.84 19.94 43.97
CA GLY A 15 23.74 18.98 44.01
C GLY A 15 22.51 19.45 43.26
N ALA A 16 22.12 20.72 43.44
CA ALA A 16 20.98 21.32 42.75
C ALA A 16 21.23 21.44 41.23
N CYS A 17 22.44 21.83 40.81
CA CYS A 17 22.79 21.89 39.39
C CYS A 17 22.77 20.49 38.73
N ALA A 18 23.23 19.44 39.42
CA ALA A 18 23.23 18.07 38.87
C ALA A 18 21.81 17.48 38.76
N TYR A 19 20.93 17.83 39.70
CA TYR A 19 19.52 17.46 39.69
C TYR A 19 18.77 18.12 38.53
N TYR A 20 18.86 19.46 38.43
CA TYR A 20 18.26 20.23 37.36
C TYR A 20 18.74 19.76 35.98
N ASN A 21 20.03 19.48 35.82
CA ASN A 21 20.59 18.98 34.56
C ASN A 21 20.02 17.59 34.18
N SER A 22 19.73 16.72 35.16
CA SER A 22 19.13 15.41 34.90
C SER A 22 17.69 15.52 34.41
N LEU A 23 16.87 16.35 35.07
CA LEU A 23 15.48 16.58 34.67
C LEU A 23 15.38 17.34 33.35
N TYR A 24 16.23 18.35 33.14
CA TYR A 24 16.33 19.07 31.88
C TYR A 24 16.65 18.12 30.71
N ASN A 25 17.64 17.22 30.89
CA ASN A 25 17.97 16.23 29.88
C ASN A 25 16.88 15.16 29.68
N ALA A 26 16.06 14.88 30.68
CA ALA A 26 14.90 14.02 30.57
C ALA A 26 13.79 14.70 29.73
N ASN A 27 13.48 15.95 30.01
CA ASN A 27 12.52 16.73 29.21
C ASN A 27 12.97 16.85 27.75
N ARG A 28 14.27 17.11 27.52
CA ARG A 28 14.81 17.15 26.15
C ARG A 28 14.63 15.82 25.42
N ALA A 29 14.89 14.69 26.09
CA ALA A 29 14.69 13.36 25.50
C ALA A 29 13.19 13.11 25.20
N TYR A 30 12.28 13.59 26.05
CA TYR A 30 10.84 13.56 25.80
C TYR A 30 10.44 14.38 24.59
N THR A 31 10.93 15.62 24.45
CA THR A 31 10.68 16.46 23.27
C THR A 31 11.18 15.79 21.98
N GLU A 32 12.40 15.24 22.00
CA GLU A 32 12.95 14.49 20.88
C GLU A 32 12.09 13.23 20.55
N ALA A 33 11.45 12.62 21.57
CA ALA A 33 10.53 11.50 21.39
C ALA A 33 9.22 11.94 20.72
N GLU A 34 8.62 13.07 21.18
CA GLU A 34 7.42 13.63 20.56
C GLU A 34 7.66 14.02 19.10
N ASP A 35 8.78 14.66 18.78
CA ASP A 35 9.16 14.99 17.42
C ASP A 35 9.26 13.71 16.56
N ALA A 36 9.90 12.66 17.07
CA ALA A 36 10.02 11.39 16.37
C ALA A 36 8.65 10.70 16.18
N ARG A 37 7.76 10.77 17.17
CA ARG A 37 6.38 10.25 17.10
C ARG A 37 5.58 10.97 16.02
N LEU A 38 5.65 12.29 15.99
CA LEU A 38 4.95 13.14 15.02
C LEU A 38 5.45 12.92 13.58
N GLU A 39 6.70 12.50 13.43
CA GLU A 39 7.29 12.13 12.14
C GLU A 39 7.04 10.65 11.76
N GLY A 40 6.28 9.88 12.56
CA GLY A 40 6.00 8.46 12.33
C GLY A 40 7.19 7.52 12.58
N ARG A 41 8.25 8.00 13.26
CA ARG A 41 9.45 7.20 13.60
C ARG A 41 9.27 6.50 14.95
N GLU A 42 8.30 5.60 15.04
CA GLU A 42 7.85 4.97 16.29
C GLU A 42 8.96 4.29 17.11
N SER A 43 9.87 3.56 16.46
CA SER A 43 10.98 2.89 17.16
C SER A 43 11.95 3.88 17.82
N MET A 44 12.20 5.02 17.14
CA MET A 44 13.01 6.10 17.69
C MET A 44 12.27 6.82 18.82
N ALA A 45 10.99 7.11 18.65
CA ALA A 45 10.14 7.72 19.68
C ALA A 45 10.18 6.87 20.97
N ARG A 46 9.91 5.57 20.87
CA ARG A 46 9.95 4.64 22.01
C ARG A 46 11.32 4.61 22.69
N SER A 47 12.40 4.57 21.92
CA SER A 47 13.77 4.62 22.48
C SER A 47 14.02 5.92 23.27
N LYS A 48 13.51 7.05 22.77
CA LYS A 48 13.66 8.35 23.41
C LYS A 48 12.75 8.52 24.64
N TYR A 49 11.53 7.97 24.65
CA TYR A 49 10.70 7.91 25.86
C TYR A 49 11.39 7.10 26.95
N ASN A 50 11.97 5.95 26.65
CA ASN A 50 12.74 5.16 27.61
C ASN A 50 13.94 5.95 28.18
N GLU A 51 14.65 6.70 27.31
CA GLU A 51 15.74 7.59 27.75
C GLU A 51 15.21 8.69 28.71
N ALA A 52 14.03 9.26 28.42
CA ALA A 52 13.38 10.25 29.27
C ALA A 52 13.01 9.65 30.65
N ILE A 53 12.39 8.47 30.67
CA ILE A 53 12.04 7.72 31.88
C ILE A 53 13.28 7.47 32.73
N ASP A 54 14.36 6.92 32.16
CA ASP A 54 15.59 6.60 32.90
C ASP A 54 16.21 7.83 33.55
N LYS A 55 16.27 8.95 32.83
CA LYS A 55 16.83 10.21 33.31
C LYS A 55 15.95 10.85 34.39
N ALA A 56 14.63 10.84 34.18
CA ALA A 56 13.68 11.37 35.15
C ALA A 56 13.66 10.53 36.43
N ALA A 57 13.65 9.20 36.32
CA ALA A 57 13.74 8.28 37.46
C ALA A 57 15.05 8.45 38.24
N LYS A 58 16.18 8.70 37.54
CA LYS A 58 17.46 9.03 38.20
C LYS A 58 17.40 10.38 38.92
N SER A 59 16.65 11.34 38.37
CA SER A 59 16.40 12.63 39.04
C SER A 59 15.57 12.43 40.29
N TYR A 60 14.44 11.73 40.20
CA TYR A 60 13.54 11.42 41.32
C TYR A 60 14.27 10.69 42.47
N ARG A 61 14.96 9.60 42.20
CA ARG A 61 15.71 8.82 43.21
C ARG A 61 16.78 9.61 43.96
N ARG A 62 17.28 10.74 43.41
CA ARG A 62 18.26 11.60 44.10
C ARG A 62 17.61 12.48 45.16
N SER A 63 16.35 12.86 44.99
CA SER A 63 15.63 13.72 45.92
C SER A 63 14.13 13.49 45.73
N GLU A 64 13.60 12.46 46.39
CA GLU A 64 12.20 12.05 46.33
C GLU A 64 11.23 13.09 46.93
N GLU A 65 11.73 13.90 47.88
CA GLU A 65 11.01 15.02 48.47
C GLU A 65 11.53 16.38 47.94
N GLY A 66 12.24 16.38 46.84
CA GLY A 66 12.84 17.57 46.25
C GLY A 66 11.83 18.41 45.48
N ARG A 67 12.17 19.69 45.30
CA ARG A 67 11.36 20.69 44.60
C ARG A 67 10.80 20.25 43.25
N TRP A 68 11.44 19.32 42.57
CA TRP A 68 11.13 18.89 41.20
C TRP A 68 10.74 17.39 41.15
N ALA A 69 10.37 16.81 42.29
CA ALA A 69 10.05 15.39 42.36
C ALA A 69 8.74 15.07 41.64
N ASP A 70 7.76 15.95 41.75
CA ASP A 70 6.49 15.91 41.03
C ASP A 70 6.66 16.06 39.53
N ASP A 71 7.50 17.02 39.06
CA ASP A 71 7.87 17.14 37.63
C ASP A 71 8.50 15.86 37.08
N ALA A 72 9.40 15.24 37.86
CA ALA A 72 10.06 14.01 37.44
C ALA A 72 9.07 12.84 37.33
N LEU A 73 8.16 12.70 38.29
CA LEU A 73 7.10 11.69 38.26
C LEU A 73 6.11 11.92 37.12
N TYR A 74 5.72 13.18 36.90
CA TYR A 74 4.87 13.55 35.78
C TYR A 74 5.53 13.19 34.43
N LEU A 75 6.83 13.49 34.27
CA LEU A 75 7.56 13.17 33.05
C LEU A 75 7.70 11.65 32.85
N ILE A 76 7.90 10.87 33.92
CA ILE A 76 7.91 9.40 33.88
C ILE A 76 6.53 8.91 33.40
N GLY A 77 5.47 9.38 34.06
CA GLY A 77 4.11 8.92 33.77
C GLY A 77 3.65 9.22 32.34
N ARG A 78 3.87 10.46 31.87
CA ARG A 78 3.50 10.81 30.50
C ARG A 78 4.36 10.08 29.44
N SER A 79 5.64 9.77 29.75
CA SER A 79 6.48 8.98 28.87
C SER A 79 6.03 7.53 28.76
N HIS A 80 5.60 6.91 29.89
CA HIS A 80 4.98 5.59 29.86
C HIS A 80 3.64 5.60 29.12
N ALA A 81 2.80 6.63 29.31
CA ALA A 81 1.53 6.76 28.58
C ALA A 81 1.76 6.82 27.05
N ARG A 82 2.76 7.60 26.60
CA ARG A 82 3.17 7.67 25.19
C ARG A 82 3.74 6.35 24.66
N SER A 83 4.31 5.52 25.55
CA SER A 83 4.80 4.18 25.20
C SER A 83 3.71 3.10 25.28
N VAL A 84 2.48 3.49 25.67
CA VAL A 84 1.32 2.59 25.88
C VAL A 84 1.52 1.64 27.09
N ASP A 85 2.40 2.01 28.02
CA ASP A 85 2.67 1.26 29.26
C ASP A 85 1.73 1.80 30.36
N TRP A 86 0.42 1.54 30.23
CA TRP A 86 -0.64 2.19 31.02
C TRP A 86 -0.55 1.96 32.54
N PRO A 87 -0.24 0.73 33.04
CA PRO A 87 -0.11 0.52 34.50
C PRO A 87 1.03 1.32 35.13
N GLU A 88 2.19 1.40 34.45
CA GLU A 88 3.36 2.15 34.88
C GLU A 88 3.08 3.67 34.81
N ALA A 89 2.36 4.09 33.74
CA ALA A 89 1.91 5.48 33.60
C ALA A 89 1.02 5.88 34.77
N GLN A 90 -0.01 5.06 35.07
CA GLN A 90 -0.94 5.32 36.15
C GLN A 90 -0.21 5.46 37.50
N ALA A 91 0.66 4.52 37.85
CA ALA A 91 1.38 4.55 39.13
C ALA A 91 2.24 5.81 39.28
N ALA A 92 2.95 6.24 38.24
CA ALA A 92 3.79 7.43 38.29
C ALA A 92 2.96 8.72 38.35
N LEU A 93 1.85 8.79 37.59
CA LEU A 93 0.96 9.97 37.56
C LEU A 93 0.16 10.15 38.84
N GLU A 94 -0.33 9.06 39.48
CA GLU A 94 -0.97 9.12 40.80
C GLU A 94 0.01 9.65 41.85
N ALA A 95 1.27 9.21 41.81
CA ALA A 95 2.28 9.74 42.73
C ALA A 95 2.59 11.22 42.44
N ALA A 96 2.62 11.65 41.16
CA ALA A 96 2.82 13.03 40.78
C ALA A 96 1.68 13.93 41.33
N VAL A 97 0.42 13.53 41.12
CA VAL A 97 -0.77 14.28 41.64
C VAL A 97 -0.78 14.34 43.15
N ALA A 98 -0.35 13.26 43.83
CA ALA A 98 -0.32 13.25 45.30
C ALA A 98 0.78 14.15 45.90
N LEU A 99 1.87 14.39 45.13
CA LEU A 99 3.02 15.17 45.60
C LEU A 99 2.94 16.64 45.20
N THR A 100 2.35 16.96 44.05
CA THR A 100 2.36 18.32 43.53
C THR A 100 1.41 19.27 44.25
N THR A 101 1.82 20.53 44.35
CA THR A 101 1.00 21.66 44.72
C THR A 101 0.70 22.60 43.55
N ASP A 102 1.21 22.25 42.38
CA ASP A 102 0.99 22.97 41.13
C ASP A 102 -0.27 22.43 40.45
N GLU A 103 -1.28 23.27 40.36
CA GLU A 103 -2.60 22.90 39.78
C GLU A 103 -2.50 22.61 38.26
N GLU A 104 -1.60 23.26 37.53
CA GLU A 104 -1.41 23.03 36.11
C GLU A 104 -0.76 21.67 35.89
N LEU A 105 0.30 21.34 36.65
CA LEU A 105 0.93 20.01 36.61
C LEU A 105 -0.08 18.93 37.03
N ALA A 106 -0.86 19.16 38.07
CA ALA A 106 -1.90 18.21 38.50
C ALA A 106 -2.97 18.00 37.44
N ALA A 107 -3.38 19.05 36.74
CA ALA A 107 -4.34 18.96 35.64
C ALA A 107 -3.74 18.18 34.45
N GLY A 108 -2.51 18.48 34.05
CA GLY A 108 -1.80 17.72 33.00
C GLY A 108 -1.63 16.23 33.35
N ALA A 109 -1.32 15.93 34.63
CA ALA A 109 -1.23 14.53 35.08
C ALA A 109 -2.60 13.83 35.06
N ARG A 110 -3.70 14.52 35.38
CA ARG A 110 -5.08 13.98 35.30
C ARG A 110 -5.48 13.66 33.85
N VAL A 111 -4.98 14.41 32.85
CA VAL A 111 -5.23 14.08 31.42
C VAL A 111 -4.69 12.68 31.10
N PHE A 112 -3.41 12.41 31.42
CA PHE A 112 -2.80 11.10 31.18
C PHE A 112 -3.35 10.00 32.08
N LEU A 113 -3.78 10.31 33.33
CA LEU A 113 -4.52 9.37 34.18
C LEU A 113 -5.89 9.02 33.56
N GLY A 114 -6.60 10.02 33.04
CA GLY A 114 -7.83 9.78 32.31
C GLY A 114 -7.64 8.92 31.09
N ALA A 115 -6.58 9.20 30.30
CA ALA A 115 -6.20 8.40 29.16
C ALA A 115 -5.88 6.94 29.54
N ALA A 116 -5.14 6.75 30.63
CA ALA A 116 -4.82 5.41 31.16
C ALA A 116 -6.09 4.68 31.63
N ALA A 117 -6.98 5.35 32.36
CA ALA A 117 -8.25 4.77 32.80
C ALA A 117 -9.12 4.32 31.62
N VAL A 118 -9.28 5.16 30.60
CA VAL A 118 -10.01 4.82 29.36
C VAL A 118 -9.38 3.61 28.67
N SER A 119 -8.05 3.61 28.53
CA SER A 119 -7.32 2.53 27.86
C SER A 119 -7.38 1.20 28.63
N LEU A 120 -7.59 1.26 29.94
CA LEU A 120 -7.76 0.10 30.81
C LEU A 120 -9.23 -0.34 30.98
N GLY A 121 -10.18 0.30 30.29
CA GLY A 121 -11.60 -0.04 30.32
C GLY A 121 -12.35 0.53 31.53
N ALA A 122 -11.87 1.63 32.10
CA ALA A 122 -12.53 2.36 33.18
C ALA A 122 -13.03 3.74 32.69
N GLU A 123 -13.87 3.73 31.67
CA GLU A 123 -14.27 4.91 30.87
C GLU A 123 -14.92 6.00 31.74
N GLU A 124 -15.83 5.63 32.70
CA GLU A 124 -16.50 6.60 33.59
C GLU A 124 -15.49 7.31 34.51
N SER A 125 -14.53 6.56 35.06
CA SER A 125 -13.47 7.15 35.89
C SER A 125 -12.54 8.02 35.04
N GLY A 126 -12.23 7.59 33.83
CA GLY A 126 -11.45 8.35 32.87
C GLY A 126 -12.13 9.67 32.51
N MET A 127 -13.41 9.66 32.19
CA MET A 127 -14.18 10.89 31.91
C MET A 127 -14.17 11.85 33.09
N ALA A 128 -14.38 11.38 34.32
CA ALA A 128 -14.35 12.23 35.52
C ALA A 128 -12.98 12.90 35.72
N LEU A 129 -11.89 12.19 35.50
CA LEU A 129 -10.53 12.75 35.56
C LEU A 129 -10.30 13.81 34.47
N LEU A 130 -10.74 13.54 33.22
CA LEU A 130 -10.63 14.46 32.11
C LEU A 130 -11.48 15.71 32.27
N ASP A 131 -12.72 15.59 32.82
CA ASP A 131 -13.56 16.73 33.14
C ASP A 131 -12.91 17.61 34.22
N SER A 132 -12.33 16.99 35.26
CA SER A 132 -11.58 17.70 36.30
C SER A 132 -10.34 18.41 35.73
N ALA A 133 -9.62 17.78 34.82
CA ALA A 133 -8.45 18.36 34.15
C ALA A 133 -8.86 19.59 33.31
N LEU A 134 -9.87 19.43 32.46
CA LEU A 134 -10.37 20.50 31.57
C LEU A 134 -10.85 21.75 32.32
N ALA A 135 -11.30 21.60 33.56
CA ALA A 135 -11.72 22.73 34.38
C ALA A 135 -10.55 23.61 34.87
N SER A 136 -9.32 23.07 34.92
CA SER A 136 -8.13 23.74 35.48
C SER A 136 -7.05 24.02 34.43
N LEU A 137 -7.08 23.37 33.26
CA LEU A 137 -6.09 23.56 32.19
C LEU A 137 -6.23 24.96 31.57
N GLU A 138 -5.10 25.63 31.37
CA GLU A 138 -5.02 26.89 30.61
C GLU A 138 -4.48 26.67 29.20
N ASP A 139 -3.53 25.73 29.02
CA ASP A 139 -2.88 25.43 27.78
C ASP A 139 -3.78 24.71 26.76
N ASP A 140 -3.94 25.29 25.57
CA ASP A 140 -4.85 24.80 24.53
C ASP A 140 -4.40 23.46 23.95
N GLU A 141 -3.10 23.17 23.93
CA GLU A 141 -2.57 21.91 23.43
C GLU A 141 -2.95 20.74 24.35
N THR A 142 -2.73 20.91 25.67
CA THR A 142 -3.12 19.91 26.68
C THR A 142 -4.63 19.75 26.78
N LYS A 143 -5.41 20.83 26.59
CA LYS A 143 -6.88 20.75 26.45
C LYS A 143 -7.29 19.92 25.24
N GLY A 144 -6.60 20.11 24.10
CA GLY A 144 -6.86 19.33 22.89
C GLY A 144 -6.69 17.83 23.14
N GLU A 145 -5.64 17.44 23.88
CA GLU A 145 -5.43 16.05 24.27
C GLU A 145 -6.53 15.53 25.22
N ALA A 146 -6.91 16.33 26.22
CA ALA A 146 -7.98 15.97 27.15
C ALA A 146 -9.31 15.74 26.43
N PHE A 147 -9.69 16.62 25.50
CA PHE A 147 -10.89 16.46 24.69
C PHE A 147 -10.83 15.21 23.83
N LEU A 148 -9.69 14.92 23.20
CA LEU A 148 -9.52 13.71 22.39
C LEU A 148 -9.76 12.43 23.21
N TRP A 149 -9.15 12.33 24.39
CA TRP A 149 -9.34 11.18 25.27
C TRP A 149 -10.76 11.09 25.83
N ARG A 150 -11.42 12.22 26.11
CA ARG A 150 -12.81 12.22 26.54
C ARG A 150 -13.74 11.79 25.40
N ALA A 151 -13.49 12.20 24.17
CA ALA A 151 -14.21 11.70 23.01
C ALA A 151 -14.10 10.17 22.87
N ARG A 152 -12.89 9.62 23.06
CA ARG A 152 -12.66 8.17 23.05
C ARG A 152 -13.43 7.44 24.15
N ALA A 153 -13.45 8.00 25.36
CA ALA A 153 -14.25 7.45 26.44
C ALA A 153 -15.76 7.46 26.12
N ARG A 154 -16.27 8.56 25.58
CA ARG A 154 -17.68 8.70 25.17
C ARG A 154 -18.05 7.73 24.05
N TYR A 155 -17.16 7.57 23.07
CA TYR A 155 -17.36 6.58 22.03
C TYR A 155 -17.43 5.16 22.59
N ALA A 156 -16.54 4.80 23.51
CA ALA A 156 -16.50 3.47 24.13
C ALA A 156 -17.77 3.12 24.90
N VAL A 157 -18.44 4.12 25.51
CA VAL A 157 -19.74 3.94 26.18
C VAL A 157 -20.94 4.16 25.25
N GLY A 158 -20.72 4.44 23.96
CA GLY A 158 -21.77 4.60 22.95
C GLY A 158 -22.41 5.99 22.90
N ASP A 159 -21.87 7.00 23.58
CA ASP A 159 -22.34 8.39 23.57
C ASP A 159 -21.69 9.19 22.42
N LEU A 160 -22.11 8.87 21.21
CA LEU A 160 -21.59 9.51 19.99
C LEU A 160 -21.97 10.99 19.92
N ASP A 161 -23.17 11.35 20.36
CA ASP A 161 -23.66 12.73 20.27
C ASP A 161 -22.77 13.69 21.07
N ALA A 162 -22.24 13.25 22.21
CA ALA A 162 -21.27 14.00 22.98
C ALA A 162 -19.82 13.85 22.51
N ALA A 163 -19.47 12.73 21.84
CA ALA A 163 -18.12 12.50 21.35
C ALA A 163 -17.74 13.46 20.19
N TRP A 164 -18.68 13.77 19.28
CA TRP A 164 -18.40 14.64 18.14
C TRP A 164 -17.97 16.06 18.54
N PRO A 165 -18.65 16.78 19.47
CA PRO A 165 -18.19 18.08 19.96
C PRO A 165 -16.83 18.05 20.66
N ASP A 166 -16.47 16.94 21.31
CA ASP A 166 -15.13 16.79 21.89
C ASP A 166 -14.05 16.67 20.83
N LEU A 167 -14.32 15.94 19.73
CA LEU A 167 -13.40 15.89 18.60
C LEU A 167 -13.25 17.25 17.90
N ASP A 168 -14.32 18.07 17.85
CA ASP A 168 -14.23 19.45 17.36
C ASP A 168 -13.29 20.28 18.25
N SER A 169 -13.46 20.17 19.57
CA SER A 169 -12.63 20.88 20.56
C SER A 169 -11.16 20.41 20.51
N ALA A 170 -10.90 19.10 20.35
CA ALA A 170 -9.56 18.55 20.19
C ALA A 170 -8.87 19.09 18.93
N SER A 171 -9.63 19.29 17.85
CA SER A 171 -9.11 19.81 16.58
C SER A 171 -8.65 21.27 16.65
N VAL A 172 -9.12 22.04 17.62
CA VAL A 172 -8.72 23.44 17.84
C VAL A 172 -7.41 23.52 18.64
N GLY A 173 -7.15 22.59 19.56
CA GLY A 173 -6.03 22.62 20.50
C GLY A 173 -4.64 22.41 19.92
N GLY A 174 -4.48 22.03 18.64
CA GLY A 174 -3.16 21.88 18.02
C GLY A 174 -3.14 20.92 16.84
N GLY A 175 -2.12 21.06 15.96
CA GLY A 175 -2.05 20.32 14.71
C GLY A 175 -2.03 18.80 14.86
N GLN A 176 -1.36 18.28 15.90
CA GLN A 176 -1.26 16.84 16.14
C GLN A 176 -2.62 16.23 16.55
N TYR A 177 -3.38 16.89 17.43
CA TYR A 177 -4.67 16.38 17.90
C TYR A 177 -5.77 16.54 16.85
N ARG A 178 -5.62 17.50 15.92
CA ARG A 178 -6.49 17.62 14.75
C ARG A 178 -6.44 16.34 13.91
N ASP A 179 -5.23 15.83 13.64
CA ASP A 179 -5.07 14.65 12.81
C ASP A 179 -5.61 13.39 13.50
N GLU A 180 -5.32 13.22 14.80
CA GLU A 180 -5.86 12.12 15.60
C GLU A 180 -7.38 12.19 15.71
N ALA A 181 -7.93 13.36 16.01
CA ALA A 181 -9.37 13.58 16.08
C ALA A 181 -10.06 13.35 14.72
N GLY A 182 -9.43 13.76 13.62
CA GLY A 182 -9.90 13.51 12.27
C GLY A 182 -9.93 12.02 11.93
N LEU A 183 -8.91 11.25 12.34
CA LEU A 183 -8.85 9.81 12.13
C LEU A 183 -9.90 9.05 12.95
N ASP A 184 -10.03 9.36 14.25
CA ASP A 184 -11.06 8.79 15.11
C ASP A 184 -12.45 9.11 14.55
N ARG A 185 -12.70 10.37 14.16
CA ARG A 185 -13.95 10.80 13.54
C ARG A 185 -14.29 10.03 12.28
N LEU A 186 -13.34 9.92 11.34
CA LEU A 186 -13.55 9.18 10.09
C LEU A 186 -13.84 7.70 10.36
N SER A 187 -13.05 7.07 11.24
CA SER A 187 -13.20 5.66 11.60
C SER A 187 -14.58 5.39 12.22
N TRP A 188 -14.95 6.14 13.24
CA TRP A 188 -16.24 5.97 13.93
C TRP A 188 -17.44 6.29 13.02
N ALA A 189 -17.30 7.32 12.19
CA ALA A 189 -18.35 7.68 11.24
C ALA A 189 -18.57 6.61 10.17
N VAL A 190 -17.48 5.96 9.68
CA VAL A 190 -17.59 4.83 8.75
C VAL A 190 -18.28 3.63 9.41
N GLU A 191 -17.95 3.32 10.66
CA GLU A 191 -18.57 2.22 11.41
C GLU A 191 -20.06 2.49 11.72
N THR A 192 -20.43 3.74 12.01
CA THR A 192 -21.80 4.11 12.41
C THR A 192 -22.68 4.59 11.25
N GLY A 193 -22.14 4.72 10.04
CA GLY A 193 -22.89 5.18 8.87
C GLY A 193 -23.16 6.68 8.85
N THR A 194 -22.39 7.49 9.60
CA THR A 194 -22.61 8.94 9.73
C THR A 194 -21.84 9.73 8.67
N MET A 195 -22.43 9.89 7.48
CA MET A 195 -21.78 10.47 6.31
C MET A 195 -21.20 11.87 6.55
N ASP A 196 -21.92 12.76 7.25
CA ASP A 196 -21.45 14.12 7.51
C ASP A 196 -20.19 14.14 8.38
N GLN A 197 -20.12 13.28 9.39
CA GLN A 197 -18.94 13.15 10.24
C GLN A 197 -17.77 12.51 9.49
N ALA A 198 -18.03 11.54 8.62
CA ALA A 198 -17.01 10.95 7.77
C ALA A 198 -16.38 11.98 6.81
N ALA A 199 -17.20 12.85 6.20
CA ALA A 199 -16.73 13.91 5.33
C ALA A 199 -15.88 14.95 6.08
N ILE A 200 -16.29 15.34 7.30
CA ILE A 200 -15.51 16.26 8.16
C ILE A 200 -14.17 15.63 8.53
N GLY A 201 -14.16 14.38 8.99
CA GLY A 201 -12.94 13.66 9.37
C GLY A 201 -11.97 13.51 8.21
N ALA A 202 -12.45 13.05 7.05
CA ALA A 202 -11.63 12.89 5.84
C ALA A 202 -11.06 14.25 5.39
N SER A 203 -11.87 15.30 5.39
CA SER A 203 -11.43 16.65 4.98
C SER A 203 -10.38 17.22 5.94
N ALA A 204 -10.52 17.03 7.24
CA ALA A 204 -9.53 17.45 8.24
C ALA A 204 -8.17 16.76 8.01
N LEU A 205 -8.19 15.45 7.81
CA LEU A 205 -6.99 14.65 7.58
C LEU A 205 -6.29 15.00 6.29
N LEU A 206 -7.04 15.10 5.20
CA LEU A 206 -6.47 15.36 3.87
C LEU A 206 -5.91 16.78 3.75
N SER A 207 -6.36 17.74 4.57
CA SER A 207 -5.81 19.11 4.61
C SER A 207 -4.56 19.27 5.47
N SER A 208 -4.13 18.24 6.19
CA SER A 208 -2.96 18.28 7.07
C SER A 208 -1.68 17.98 6.31
N ASP A 209 -0.64 18.81 6.52
CA ASP A 209 0.69 18.59 5.93
C ASP A 209 1.41 17.33 6.50
N ARG A 210 0.91 16.81 7.64
CA ARG A 210 1.46 15.63 8.32
C ARG A 210 0.88 14.30 7.84
N THR A 211 -0.10 14.33 6.95
CA THR A 211 -0.89 13.17 6.53
C THR A 211 -0.19 12.20 5.58
N ALA A 212 1.07 12.39 5.22
CA ALA A 212 1.76 11.44 4.34
C ALA A 212 1.72 9.99 4.91
N ALA A 213 1.93 9.84 6.24
CA ALA A 213 1.84 8.52 6.90
C ALA A 213 0.40 8.04 7.14
N ALA A 214 -0.58 8.96 7.26
CA ALA A 214 -1.98 8.62 7.47
C ALA A 214 -2.76 8.42 6.15
N LYS A 215 -2.18 8.80 5.00
CA LYS A 215 -2.84 8.75 3.70
C LYS A 215 -3.36 7.36 3.35
N ASP A 216 -2.52 6.33 3.54
CA ASP A 216 -2.89 4.94 3.27
C ASP A 216 -4.05 4.50 4.16
N THR A 217 -4.08 4.96 5.42
CA THR A 217 -5.17 4.70 6.37
C THR A 217 -6.46 5.39 5.93
N ILE A 218 -6.38 6.64 5.46
CA ILE A 218 -7.54 7.38 4.95
C ILE A 218 -8.11 6.70 3.70
N GLU A 219 -7.25 6.33 2.76
CA GLU A 219 -7.66 5.58 1.56
C GLU A 219 -8.32 4.25 1.94
N ALA A 220 -7.76 3.53 2.92
CA ALA A 220 -8.34 2.28 3.43
C ALA A 220 -9.72 2.49 4.05
N LEU A 221 -9.92 3.56 4.84
CA LEU A 221 -11.21 3.89 5.44
C LEU A 221 -12.25 4.31 4.40
N LEU A 222 -11.86 5.09 3.39
CA LEU A 222 -12.74 5.44 2.27
C LEU A 222 -13.12 4.20 1.44
N GLN A 223 -12.19 3.25 1.29
CA GLN A 223 -12.50 1.95 0.68
C GLN A 223 -13.40 1.07 1.58
N ALA A 224 -13.23 1.14 2.90
CA ALA A 224 -14.08 0.42 3.84
C ALA A 224 -15.53 0.94 3.80
N SER A 225 -15.75 2.26 3.64
CA SER A 225 -17.08 2.82 3.48
C SER A 225 -17.82 2.24 2.27
N ARG A 226 -17.12 1.96 1.17
CA ARG A 226 -17.65 1.26 -0.01
C ARG A 226 -18.18 -0.13 0.32
N GLN A 227 -17.50 -0.86 1.21
CA GLN A 227 -17.92 -2.22 1.60
C GLN A 227 -19.07 -2.20 2.62
N LEU A 228 -19.05 -1.24 3.54
CA LEU A 228 -20.03 -1.14 4.63
C LEU A 228 -21.33 -0.46 4.20
N TRP A 229 -21.25 0.62 3.44
CA TRP A 229 -22.41 1.44 3.03
C TRP A 229 -22.89 1.13 1.63
N GLY A 230 -22.08 0.46 0.82
CA GLY A 230 -22.27 0.28 -0.60
C GLY A 230 -21.90 1.50 -1.43
N PRO A 231 -21.85 1.34 -2.77
CA PRO A 231 -21.38 2.38 -3.67
C PRO A 231 -22.27 3.62 -3.68
N ASP A 232 -23.60 3.44 -3.67
CA ASP A 232 -24.58 4.55 -3.75
C ASP A 232 -24.45 5.53 -2.56
N SER A 233 -24.10 5.05 -1.39
CA SER A 233 -23.91 5.88 -0.19
C SER A 233 -22.49 6.46 -0.10
N THR A 234 -21.51 5.80 -0.70
CA THR A 234 -20.11 6.25 -0.67
C THR A 234 -19.83 7.36 -1.69
N LEU A 235 -20.51 7.37 -2.86
CA LEU A 235 -20.34 8.43 -3.86
C LEU A 235 -20.61 9.83 -3.31
N PRO A 236 -21.72 10.12 -2.61
CA PRO A 236 -21.96 11.43 -2.01
C PRO A 236 -20.90 11.84 -0.97
N LEU A 237 -20.31 10.87 -0.21
CA LEU A 237 -19.19 11.16 0.68
C LEU A 237 -17.98 11.67 -0.09
N LEU A 238 -17.60 10.96 -1.16
CA LEU A 238 -16.45 11.33 -1.99
C LEU A 238 -16.64 12.67 -2.70
N GLU A 239 -17.85 12.97 -3.15
CA GLU A 239 -18.20 14.26 -3.75
C GLU A 239 -18.04 15.42 -2.75
N ARG A 240 -18.44 15.23 -1.49
CA ARG A 240 -18.24 16.23 -0.42
C ARG A 240 -16.77 16.44 -0.11
N VAL A 241 -16.01 15.35 -0.06
CA VAL A 241 -14.55 15.41 0.19
C VAL A 241 -13.82 16.10 -0.97
N ASP A 242 -14.24 15.89 -2.23
CA ASP A 242 -13.63 16.50 -3.42
C ASP A 242 -13.88 18.02 -3.54
N GLN A 243 -14.81 18.60 -2.78
CA GLN A 243 -15.07 20.06 -2.82
C GLN A 243 -13.94 20.91 -2.21
N ALA A 244 -13.02 20.33 -1.49
CA ALA A 244 -11.89 21.05 -0.89
C ALA A 244 -10.75 21.27 -1.91
N PRO A 245 -9.93 22.33 -1.75
CA PRO A 245 -8.80 22.62 -2.64
C PRO A 245 -7.60 21.72 -2.31
N TRP A 246 -7.64 20.49 -2.79
CA TRP A 246 -6.60 19.50 -2.52
C TRP A 246 -5.32 19.73 -3.33
N PRO A 247 -4.14 19.32 -2.80
CA PRO A 247 -2.95 19.14 -3.62
C PRO A 247 -3.22 18.15 -4.77
N PRO A 248 -2.62 18.36 -5.96
CA PRO A 248 -2.91 17.54 -7.15
C PRO A 248 -2.83 16.03 -6.92
N ALA A 249 -1.79 15.55 -6.23
CA ALA A 249 -1.59 14.12 -5.95
C ALA A 249 -2.70 13.53 -5.05
N THR A 250 -3.19 14.30 -4.06
CA THR A 250 -4.30 13.87 -3.20
C THR A 250 -5.59 13.80 -3.98
N ARG A 251 -5.84 14.82 -4.82
CA ARG A 251 -7.02 14.87 -5.68
C ARG A 251 -7.07 13.70 -6.65
N GLU A 252 -5.96 13.37 -7.31
CA GLU A 252 -5.87 12.21 -8.20
C GLU A 252 -6.24 10.90 -7.49
N SER A 253 -5.80 10.72 -6.23
CA SER A 253 -6.16 9.55 -5.43
C SER A 253 -7.66 9.49 -5.13
N LEU A 254 -8.26 10.61 -4.70
CA LEU A 254 -9.70 10.71 -4.42
C LEU A 254 -10.55 10.46 -5.68
N VAL A 255 -10.16 11.05 -6.81
CA VAL A 255 -10.84 10.85 -8.11
C VAL A 255 -10.79 9.39 -8.52
N LEU A 256 -9.67 8.68 -8.29
CA LEU A 256 -9.60 7.25 -8.58
C LEU A 256 -10.48 6.40 -7.66
N ILE A 257 -10.55 6.70 -6.36
CA ILE A 257 -11.47 6.03 -5.45
C ILE A 257 -12.91 6.25 -5.93
N ARG A 258 -13.26 7.49 -6.31
CA ARG A 258 -14.59 7.81 -6.85
C ARG A 258 -14.88 7.04 -8.14
N ALA A 259 -13.91 6.95 -9.05
CA ALA A 259 -14.04 6.17 -10.27
C ALA A 259 -14.34 4.68 -10.00
N GLU A 260 -13.65 4.07 -9.04
CA GLU A 260 -13.87 2.69 -8.64
C GLU A 260 -15.26 2.49 -8.02
N VAL A 261 -15.69 3.40 -7.15
CA VAL A 261 -17.02 3.35 -6.50
C VAL A 261 -18.13 3.58 -7.53
N ALA A 262 -17.95 4.53 -8.47
CA ALA A 262 -18.90 4.76 -9.56
C ALA A 262 -19.05 3.54 -10.48
N ALA A 263 -17.94 2.83 -10.76
CA ALA A 263 -17.98 1.59 -11.53
C ALA A 263 -18.82 0.51 -10.82
N ASP A 264 -18.71 0.39 -9.51
CA ASP A 264 -19.50 -0.56 -8.71
C ASP A 264 -20.98 -0.16 -8.62
N ALA A 265 -21.29 1.14 -8.60
CA ALA A 265 -22.65 1.66 -8.70
C ALA A 265 -23.29 1.46 -10.08
N GLY A 266 -22.51 1.02 -11.08
CA GLY A 266 -22.94 0.91 -12.47
C GLY A 266 -22.89 2.23 -13.25
N ASP A 267 -22.41 3.32 -12.65
CA ASP A 267 -22.18 4.61 -13.35
C ASP A 267 -20.85 4.55 -14.14
N SER A 268 -20.92 3.87 -15.28
CA SER A 268 -19.78 3.72 -16.17
C SER A 268 -19.32 5.05 -16.79
N VAL A 269 -20.19 6.05 -16.87
CA VAL A 269 -19.87 7.35 -17.46
C VAL A 269 -18.91 8.11 -16.54
N THR A 270 -19.27 8.28 -15.27
CA THR A 270 -18.42 8.92 -14.26
C THR A 270 -17.14 8.13 -14.05
N ALA A 271 -17.23 6.81 -13.91
CA ALA A 271 -16.06 5.94 -13.72
C ALA A 271 -15.01 6.11 -14.83
N LEU A 272 -15.44 6.06 -16.10
CA LEU A 272 -14.54 6.22 -17.24
C LEU A 272 -14.02 7.64 -17.40
N ALA A 273 -14.81 8.67 -17.09
CA ALA A 273 -14.38 10.06 -17.16
C ALA A 273 -13.27 10.34 -16.15
N ASP A 274 -13.49 9.99 -14.89
CA ASP A 274 -12.55 10.17 -13.78
C ASP A 274 -11.24 9.42 -14.02
N ALA A 275 -11.32 8.14 -14.39
CA ALA A 275 -10.12 7.36 -14.65
C ALA A 275 -9.33 7.88 -15.88
N ARG A 276 -10.00 8.42 -16.92
CA ARG A 276 -9.33 9.04 -18.06
C ARG A 276 -8.60 10.33 -17.67
N ASP A 277 -9.25 11.16 -16.86
CA ASP A 277 -8.64 12.41 -16.39
C ASP A 277 -7.31 12.12 -15.65
N VAL A 278 -7.34 11.22 -14.67
CA VAL A 278 -6.11 10.84 -13.93
C VAL A 278 -5.10 10.14 -14.82
N SER A 279 -5.52 9.30 -15.78
CA SER A 279 -4.61 8.58 -16.67
C SER A 279 -3.79 9.47 -17.61
N ALA A 280 -4.25 10.70 -17.84
CA ALA A 280 -3.51 11.70 -18.64
C ALA A 280 -2.29 12.26 -17.92
N GLY A 281 -2.22 12.13 -16.59
CA GLY A 281 -1.11 12.58 -15.76
C GLY A 281 0.11 11.64 -15.79
N LEU A 282 1.06 11.92 -14.89
CA LEU A 282 2.27 11.14 -14.67
C LEU A 282 2.33 10.65 -13.22
N GLY A 283 2.96 9.47 -13.01
CA GLY A 283 3.19 8.95 -11.67
C GLY A 283 2.27 7.79 -11.28
N PRO A 284 2.34 7.33 -10.02
CA PRO A 284 1.70 6.09 -9.59
C PRO A 284 0.17 6.08 -9.74
N GLN A 285 -0.49 7.21 -9.53
CA GLN A 285 -1.96 7.29 -9.67
C GLN A 285 -2.38 7.22 -11.15
N ALA A 286 -1.64 7.87 -12.05
CA ALA A 286 -1.89 7.77 -13.48
C ALA A 286 -1.67 6.33 -13.99
N ASP A 287 -0.67 5.63 -13.47
CA ASP A 287 -0.43 4.22 -13.81
C ASP A 287 -1.56 3.32 -13.30
N ARG A 288 -2.04 3.55 -12.06
CA ARG A 288 -3.22 2.87 -11.51
C ARG A 288 -4.46 3.12 -12.36
N ALA A 289 -4.70 4.37 -12.78
CA ALA A 289 -5.81 4.74 -13.65
C ALA A 289 -5.77 4.00 -14.99
N ARG A 290 -4.59 3.89 -15.62
CA ARG A 290 -4.39 3.14 -16.87
C ARG A 290 -4.71 1.66 -16.69
N VAL A 291 -4.29 1.07 -15.58
CA VAL A 291 -4.62 -0.33 -15.23
C VAL A 291 -6.13 -0.52 -15.06
N LEU A 292 -6.81 0.37 -14.36
CA LEU A 292 -8.27 0.32 -14.19
C LEU A 292 -9.00 0.42 -15.53
N LEU A 293 -8.65 1.40 -16.36
CA LEU A 293 -9.21 1.56 -17.69
C LEU A 293 -8.98 0.33 -18.57
N ALA A 294 -7.79 -0.26 -18.51
CA ALA A 294 -7.47 -1.48 -19.25
C ALA A 294 -8.36 -2.65 -18.78
N ARG A 295 -8.53 -2.84 -17.46
CA ARG A 295 -9.40 -3.88 -16.89
C ARG A 295 -10.84 -3.71 -17.32
N TRP A 296 -11.41 -2.50 -17.22
CA TRP A 296 -12.80 -2.25 -17.61
C TRP A 296 -13.03 -2.45 -19.12
N ARG A 297 -12.08 -2.05 -19.97
CA ARG A 297 -12.16 -2.31 -21.41
C ARG A 297 -12.06 -3.80 -21.71
N LEU A 298 -11.13 -4.51 -21.08
CA LEU A 298 -10.95 -5.95 -21.27
C LEU A 298 -12.18 -6.74 -20.81
N ALA A 299 -12.84 -6.35 -19.71
CA ALA A 299 -14.05 -7.01 -19.24
C ALA A 299 -15.18 -7.01 -20.27
N GLY A 300 -15.33 -5.93 -21.04
CA GLY A 300 -16.34 -5.80 -22.09
C GLY A 300 -15.86 -6.19 -23.49
N MET A 301 -14.59 -6.50 -23.68
CA MET A 301 -13.97 -6.70 -25.00
C MET A 301 -14.45 -7.98 -25.68
N ARG A 302 -14.73 -7.88 -26.97
CA ARG A 302 -15.09 -9.02 -27.84
C ARG A 302 -14.27 -9.08 -29.11
N ASP A 303 -13.63 -7.98 -29.50
CA ASP A 303 -12.81 -7.90 -30.71
C ASP A 303 -11.32 -7.97 -30.35
N PRO A 304 -10.60 -9.04 -30.81
CA PRO A 304 -9.15 -9.13 -30.64
C PRO A 304 -8.36 -7.94 -31.20
N GLY A 305 -8.90 -7.26 -32.23
CA GLY A 305 -8.29 -6.07 -32.83
C GLY A 305 -8.15 -4.88 -31.86
N GLU A 306 -8.94 -4.85 -30.77
CA GLU A 306 -8.85 -3.81 -29.75
C GLU A 306 -7.68 -3.98 -28.77
N LEU A 307 -6.98 -5.13 -28.79
CA LEU A 307 -5.83 -5.40 -27.91
C LEU A 307 -4.68 -4.41 -28.08
N ASP A 308 -4.47 -3.89 -29.29
CA ASP A 308 -3.47 -2.84 -29.51
C ASP A 308 -3.81 -1.55 -28.77
N GLY A 309 -5.09 -1.23 -28.62
CA GLY A 309 -5.55 -0.10 -27.81
C GLY A 309 -5.26 -0.29 -26.30
N ILE A 310 -5.40 -1.52 -25.80
CA ILE A 310 -5.00 -1.85 -24.40
C ILE A 310 -3.49 -1.75 -24.23
N ARG A 311 -2.72 -2.26 -25.19
CA ARG A 311 -1.27 -2.15 -25.18
C ARG A 311 -0.79 -0.69 -25.16
N ALA A 312 -1.36 0.16 -26.03
CA ALA A 312 -1.04 1.58 -26.06
C ALA A 312 -1.36 2.29 -24.73
N LEU A 313 -2.46 1.90 -24.08
CA LEU A 313 -2.88 2.45 -22.79
C LEU A 313 -1.92 2.06 -21.66
N LEU A 314 -1.43 0.81 -21.63
CA LEU A 314 -0.56 0.28 -20.57
C LEU A 314 0.92 0.63 -20.75
N LEU A 315 1.36 0.92 -21.98
CA LEU A 315 2.76 1.17 -22.28
C LEU A 315 3.41 2.29 -21.44
N PRO A 316 2.74 3.42 -21.13
CA PRO A 316 3.32 4.44 -20.25
C PRO A 316 3.42 4.01 -18.78
N ALA A 317 2.71 2.97 -18.35
CA ALA A 317 2.62 2.50 -16.96
C ALA A 317 3.63 1.37 -16.61
N VAL A 318 4.75 1.30 -17.32
CA VAL A 318 5.78 0.25 -17.11
C VAL A 318 6.44 0.29 -15.73
N GLY A 319 6.23 1.33 -14.94
CA GLY A 319 6.62 1.40 -13.53
C GLY A 319 5.74 0.54 -12.61
N SER A 320 4.54 0.19 -13.04
CA SER A 320 3.59 -0.66 -12.29
C SER A 320 3.80 -2.14 -12.62
N PRO A 321 4.10 -3.01 -11.64
CA PRO A 321 4.21 -4.45 -11.87
C PRO A 321 2.93 -5.07 -12.46
N VAL A 322 1.76 -4.53 -12.06
CA VAL A 322 0.46 -4.99 -12.57
C VAL A 322 0.31 -4.65 -14.04
N ALA A 323 0.66 -3.42 -14.45
CA ALA A 323 0.61 -3.01 -15.85
C ALA A 323 1.57 -3.83 -16.72
N VAL A 324 2.78 -4.11 -16.22
CA VAL A 324 3.75 -4.98 -16.91
C VAL A 324 3.19 -6.39 -17.11
N GLY A 325 2.61 -7.00 -16.06
CA GLY A 325 2.00 -8.33 -16.16
C GLY A 325 0.84 -8.37 -17.17
N MET A 326 -0.04 -7.36 -17.17
CA MET A 326 -1.12 -7.25 -18.15
C MET A 326 -0.58 -7.04 -19.57
N LEU A 327 0.44 -6.21 -19.74
CA LEU A 327 1.06 -5.94 -21.04
C LEU A 327 1.67 -7.22 -21.64
N GLU A 328 2.36 -7.99 -20.81
CA GLU A 328 2.91 -9.31 -21.25
C GLU A 328 1.80 -10.29 -21.64
N ALA A 329 0.70 -10.34 -20.87
CA ALA A 329 -0.44 -11.19 -21.22
C ALA A 329 -1.10 -10.75 -22.53
N VAL A 330 -1.33 -9.45 -22.72
CA VAL A 330 -1.88 -8.89 -24.00
C VAL A 330 -0.97 -9.21 -25.19
N LYS A 331 0.35 -9.02 -25.04
CA LYS A 331 1.32 -9.39 -26.08
C LYS A 331 1.24 -10.88 -26.42
N THR A 332 1.21 -11.74 -25.39
CA THR A 332 1.16 -13.18 -25.55
C THR A 332 -0.12 -13.62 -26.26
N VAL A 333 -1.27 -13.07 -25.89
CA VAL A 333 -2.55 -13.33 -26.58
C VAL A 333 -2.46 -12.89 -28.05
N GLY A 334 -1.94 -11.71 -28.33
CA GLY A 334 -1.75 -11.23 -29.72
C GLY A 334 -0.87 -12.20 -30.55
N LEU A 335 0.23 -12.67 -29.99
CA LEU A 335 1.11 -13.63 -30.68
C LEU A 335 0.47 -15.00 -30.88
N LEU A 336 -0.36 -15.47 -29.93
CA LEU A 336 -1.12 -16.71 -30.07
C LEU A 336 -2.12 -16.62 -31.23
N VAL A 337 -2.84 -15.50 -31.33
CA VAL A 337 -3.77 -15.24 -32.44
C VAL A 337 -3.02 -15.21 -33.77
N GLU A 338 -1.90 -14.47 -33.84
CA GLU A 338 -1.05 -14.40 -35.03
C GLU A 338 -0.55 -15.77 -35.47
N ARG A 339 -0.14 -16.59 -34.52
CA ARG A 339 0.36 -17.95 -34.76
C ARG A 339 -0.74 -18.86 -35.30
N SER A 340 -1.94 -18.80 -34.77
CA SER A 340 -3.09 -19.52 -35.31
C SER A 340 -3.36 -19.16 -36.77
N GLN A 341 -3.31 -17.87 -37.10
CA GLN A 341 -3.59 -17.38 -38.44
C GLN A 341 -2.49 -17.74 -39.45
N ARG A 342 -1.22 -17.66 -39.05
CA ARG A 342 -0.08 -17.87 -39.95
C ARG A 342 0.32 -19.34 -40.11
N GLU A 343 0.30 -20.09 -39.01
CA GLU A 343 0.78 -21.46 -38.96
C GLU A 343 -0.34 -22.51 -38.97
N GLY A 344 -1.61 -22.06 -38.90
CA GLY A 344 -2.76 -22.96 -38.82
C GLY A 344 -2.85 -23.72 -37.50
N GLN A 345 -2.14 -23.25 -36.44
CA GLN A 345 -2.11 -23.92 -35.15
C GLN A 345 -3.34 -23.56 -34.32
N ALA A 346 -4.46 -24.27 -34.50
CA ALA A 346 -5.74 -23.99 -33.86
C ALA A 346 -5.65 -23.97 -32.32
N LEU A 347 -4.85 -24.86 -31.70
CA LEU A 347 -4.65 -24.89 -30.24
C LEU A 347 -4.05 -23.58 -29.67
N ALA A 348 -3.43 -22.74 -30.49
CA ALA A 348 -3.01 -21.40 -30.06
C ALA A 348 -4.22 -20.50 -29.70
N LEU A 349 -5.36 -20.64 -30.42
CA LEU A 349 -6.59 -19.93 -30.05
C LEU A 349 -7.19 -20.45 -28.72
N PHE A 350 -7.14 -21.78 -28.49
CA PHE A 350 -7.58 -22.33 -27.22
C PHE A 350 -6.74 -21.75 -26.06
N SER A 351 -5.41 -21.69 -26.24
CA SER A 351 -4.49 -21.08 -25.28
C SER A 351 -4.75 -19.58 -25.07
N ALA A 352 -5.06 -18.86 -26.16
CA ALA A 352 -5.45 -17.43 -26.08
C ALA A 352 -6.75 -17.26 -25.28
N GLY A 353 -7.71 -18.18 -25.44
CA GLY A 353 -8.96 -18.20 -24.67
C GLY A 353 -8.73 -18.37 -23.16
N GLU A 354 -7.85 -19.31 -22.78
CA GLU A 354 -7.50 -19.49 -21.35
C GLU A 354 -6.82 -18.26 -20.77
N LEU A 355 -5.83 -17.67 -21.46
CA LEU A 355 -5.16 -16.45 -21.00
C LEU A 355 -6.11 -15.25 -20.93
N ALA A 356 -7.02 -15.11 -21.90
CA ALA A 356 -8.02 -14.05 -21.88
C ALA A 356 -8.98 -14.20 -20.69
N ARG A 357 -9.39 -15.43 -20.35
CA ARG A 357 -10.26 -15.72 -19.22
C ARG A 357 -9.54 -15.53 -17.89
N ASP A 358 -8.39 -16.19 -17.70
CA ASP A 358 -7.76 -16.39 -16.41
C ASP A 358 -6.80 -15.27 -16.02
N THR A 359 -6.16 -14.65 -17.00
CA THR A 359 -5.13 -13.62 -16.76
C THR A 359 -5.64 -12.21 -17.07
N LEU A 360 -6.35 -12.04 -18.20
CA LEU A 360 -6.86 -10.73 -18.59
C LEU A 360 -8.25 -10.43 -18.02
N ALA A 361 -8.92 -11.40 -17.41
CA ALA A 361 -10.29 -11.29 -16.93
C ALA A 361 -11.26 -10.75 -18.02
N SER A 362 -11.07 -11.21 -19.25
CA SER A 362 -11.83 -10.82 -20.43
C SER A 362 -12.72 -11.96 -20.94
N PRO A 363 -13.89 -12.19 -20.32
CA PRO A 363 -14.75 -13.32 -20.67
C PRO A 363 -15.29 -13.25 -22.10
N GLY A 364 -15.58 -12.03 -22.59
CA GLY A 364 -16.05 -11.84 -23.96
C GLY A 364 -15.02 -12.24 -25.01
N LEU A 365 -13.76 -11.84 -24.81
CA LEU A 365 -12.66 -12.18 -25.69
C LEU A 365 -12.32 -13.68 -25.60
N ALA A 366 -12.29 -14.24 -24.40
CA ALA A 366 -12.08 -15.67 -24.17
C ALA A 366 -13.11 -16.53 -24.93
N ARG A 367 -14.39 -16.16 -24.83
CA ARG A 367 -15.47 -16.80 -25.57
C ARG A 367 -15.24 -16.79 -27.08
N VAL A 368 -14.84 -15.65 -27.63
CA VAL A 368 -14.53 -15.52 -29.08
C VAL A 368 -13.43 -16.51 -29.48
N PHE A 369 -12.37 -16.64 -28.70
CA PHE A 369 -11.28 -17.57 -29.00
C PHE A 369 -11.67 -19.03 -28.89
N PHE A 370 -12.45 -19.41 -27.85
CA PHE A 370 -12.94 -20.80 -27.73
C PHE A 370 -13.87 -21.18 -28.87
N LEU A 371 -14.77 -20.26 -29.30
CA LEU A 371 -15.65 -20.51 -30.44
C LEU A 371 -14.86 -20.60 -31.75
N ALA A 372 -13.89 -19.72 -31.96
CA ALA A 372 -13.01 -19.76 -33.14
C ALA A 372 -12.21 -21.08 -33.19
N TYR A 373 -11.71 -21.56 -32.04
CA TYR A 373 -11.08 -22.87 -31.96
C TYR A 373 -12.06 -23.98 -32.37
N ALA A 374 -13.27 -24.01 -31.78
CA ALA A 374 -14.28 -25.02 -32.09
C ALA A 374 -14.71 -25.00 -33.55
N ASP A 375 -14.65 -23.85 -34.23
CA ASP A 375 -14.93 -23.73 -35.67
C ASP A 375 -13.83 -24.34 -36.53
N LEU A 376 -12.57 -24.17 -36.15
CA LEU A 376 -11.43 -24.70 -36.91
C LEU A 376 -11.24 -26.21 -36.69
N GLU A 377 -11.51 -26.72 -35.52
CA GLU A 377 -11.21 -28.09 -35.09
C GLU A 377 -12.48 -28.92 -34.88
N ARG A 378 -13.46 -28.81 -35.79
CA ARG A 378 -14.71 -29.57 -35.73
C ARG A 378 -14.40 -31.08 -35.75
N GLY A 379 -15.09 -31.82 -34.88
CA GLY A 379 -14.90 -33.25 -34.69
C GLY A 379 -13.66 -33.62 -33.89
N SER A 380 -12.86 -32.67 -33.44
CA SER A 380 -11.77 -32.95 -32.51
C SER A 380 -12.27 -33.31 -31.11
N ALA A 381 -11.47 -34.08 -30.36
CA ALA A 381 -11.81 -34.40 -28.98
C ALA A 381 -12.04 -33.14 -28.14
N TRP A 382 -11.29 -32.07 -28.36
CA TRP A 382 -11.33 -30.81 -27.58
C TRP A 382 -12.36 -29.78 -28.05
N GLU A 383 -13.07 -30.03 -29.17
CA GLU A 383 -14.20 -29.18 -29.60
C GLU A 383 -15.24 -29.03 -28.49
N GLY A 384 -15.65 -30.16 -27.88
CA GLY A 384 -16.61 -30.17 -26.80
C GLY A 384 -16.13 -29.35 -25.58
N LYS A 385 -14.84 -29.44 -25.24
CA LYS A 385 -14.25 -28.64 -24.15
C LYS A 385 -14.30 -27.14 -24.46
N ALA A 386 -13.97 -26.73 -25.67
CA ALA A 386 -14.03 -25.34 -26.09
C ALA A 386 -15.46 -24.78 -26.09
N LEU A 387 -16.42 -25.55 -26.60
CA LEU A 387 -17.85 -25.15 -26.58
C LEU A 387 -18.39 -25.02 -25.16
N LEU A 388 -18.04 -25.94 -24.25
CA LEU A 388 -18.41 -25.86 -22.83
C LEU A 388 -17.76 -24.65 -22.14
N ALA A 389 -16.49 -24.36 -22.44
CA ALA A 389 -15.82 -23.18 -21.92
C ALA A 389 -16.50 -21.89 -22.42
N ALA A 390 -16.85 -21.81 -23.70
CA ALA A 390 -17.60 -20.69 -24.27
C ALA A 390 -19.00 -20.55 -23.66
N LEU A 391 -19.71 -21.68 -23.46
CA LEU A 391 -21.03 -21.71 -22.85
C LEU A 391 -21.02 -21.12 -21.44
N ASN A 392 -20.03 -21.47 -20.62
CA ASN A 392 -19.88 -20.96 -19.25
C ASN A 392 -19.58 -19.46 -19.20
N LEU A 393 -19.08 -18.89 -20.29
CA LEU A 393 -18.78 -17.44 -20.43
C LEU A 393 -19.92 -16.69 -21.14
N THR A 394 -21.03 -17.34 -21.46
CA THR A 394 -22.14 -16.77 -22.21
C THR A 394 -23.37 -16.66 -21.30
N ALA A 395 -23.89 -15.44 -21.16
CA ALA A 395 -25.15 -15.19 -20.47
C ALA A 395 -26.33 -15.85 -21.21
N GLU A 396 -27.46 -16.00 -20.52
CA GLU A 396 -28.69 -16.50 -21.13
C GLU A 396 -29.12 -15.63 -22.31
N GLY A 397 -29.54 -16.27 -23.40
CA GLY A 397 -29.97 -15.60 -24.62
C GLY A 397 -29.60 -16.36 -25.90
N PRO A 398 -29.90 -15.77 -27.06
CA PRO A 398 -29.74 -16.45 -28.37
C PRO A 398 -28.34 -16.98 -28.66
N GLU A 399 -27.30 -16.29 -28.20
CA GLU A 399 -25.90 -16.75 -28.37
C GLU A 399 -25.64 -18.03 -27.61
N ARG A 400 -26.19 -18.16 -26.38
CA ARG A 400 -26.11 -19.36 -25.57
C ARG A 400 -26.84 -20.53 -26.23
N ASP A 401 -28.03 -20.28 -26.77
CA ASP A 401 -28.84 -21.29 -27.47
C ASP A 401 -28.12 -21.86 -28.70
N LEU A 402 -27.40 -21.01 -29.46
CA LEU A 402 -26.56 -21.45 -30.58
C LEU A 402 -25.41 -22.36 -30.12
N ILE A 403 -24.77 -22.06 -29.00
CA ILE A 403 -23.69 -22.91 -28.46
C ILE A 403 -24.29 -24.25 -27.98
N LEU A 404 -25.42 -24.22 -27.31
CA LEU A 404 -26.13 -25.43 -26.88
C LEU A 404 -26.55 -26.32 -28.06
N ALA A 405 -27.04 -25.70 -29.16
CA ALA A 405 -27.36 -26.44 -30.38
C ALA A 405 -26.14 -27.17 -30.97
N ARG A 406 -24.97 -26.48 -30.99
CA ARG A 406 -23.71 -27.10 -31.45
C ARG A 406 -23.25 -28.25 -30.51
N ILE A 407 -23.38 -28.07 -29.20
CA ILE A 407 -23.06 -29.13 -28.24
C ILE A 407 -23.96 -30.36 -28.48
N ALA A 408 -25.23 -30.16 -28.82
CA ALA A 408 -26.18 -31.23 -29.14
C ALA A 408 -25.81 -31.99 -30.44
N GLU A 409 -25.02 -31.42 -31.32
CA GLU A 409 -24.51 -32.12 -32.54
C GLU A 409 -23.38 -33.11 -32.22
N ILE A 410 -22.75 -33.02 -31.04
CA ILE A 410 -21.60 -33.84 -30.62
C ILE A 410 -21.88 -34.57 -29.29
N PRO A 411 -23.00 -35.33 -29.15
CA PRO A 411 -23.43 -35.88 -27.87
C PRO A 411 -22.43 -36.90 -27.29
N ASP A 412 -21.66 -37.58 -28.15
CA ASP A 412 -20.69 -38.60 -27.76
C ASP A 412 -19.30 -38.04 -27.42
N ASN A 413 -19.10 -36.73 -27.59
CA ASN A 413 -17.84 -36.09 -27.22
C ASN A 413 -17.56 -36.28 -25.73
N ILE A 414 -16.38 -36.74 -25.38
CA ILE A 414 -16.00 -37.11 -24.02
C ILE A 414 -16.19 -36.00 -23.01
N TYR A 415 -15.94 -34.75 -23.38
CA TYR A 415 -16.13 -33.57 -22.50
C TYR A 415 -17.60 -33.24 -22.31
N VAL A 416 -18.42 -33.41 -23.35
CA VAL A 416 -19.88 -33.23 -23.27
C VAL A 416 -20.50 -34.31 -22.39
N VAL A 417 -20.09 -35.55 -22.57
CA VAL A 417 -20.52 -36.66 -21.72
C VAL A 417 -20.13 -36.43 -20.26
N ALA A 418 -18.86 -36.01 -20.01
CA ALA A 418 -18.37 -35.71 -18.68
C ALA A 418 -19.18 -34.63 -17.97
N ALA A 419 -19.53 -33.56 -18.70
CA ALA A 419 -20.27 -32.42 -18.15
C ALA A 419 -21.73 -32.71 -17.86
N HIS A 420 -22.41 -33.60 -18.64
CA HIS A 420 -23.84 -33.84 -18.51
C HIS A 420 -24.17 -35.06 -17.64
N TRP A 421 -23.39 -36.14 -17.75
CA TRP A 421 -23.71 -37.42 -17.10
C TRP A 421 -22.61 -37.97 -16.21
N GLY A 422 -21.44 -37.32 -16.20
CA GLY A 422 -20.24 -37.89 -15.59
C GLY A 422 -19.63 -38.98 -16.46
N LEU A 423 -18.40 -39.35 -16.16
CA LEU A 423 -17.70 -40.43 -16.87
C LEU A 423 -17.76 -41.71 -16.07
N GLY A 424 -18.08 -42.82 -16.75
CA GLY A 424 -17.90 -44.16 -16.22
C GLY A 424 -16.40 -44.49 -16.05
N GLU A 425 -16.10 -45.50 -15.24
CA GLU A 425 -14.74 -45.94 -14.94
C GLU A 425 -13.97 -46.34 -16.22
N ASP A 426 -14.68 -46.85 -17.22
CA ASP A 426 -14.17 -47.28 -18.53
C ASP A 426 -13.64 -46.11 -19.38
N ARG A 427 -14.25 -44.91 -19.31
CA ARG A 427 -13.88 -43.73 -20.08
C ARG A 427 -12.97 -42.76 -19.33
N GLN A 428 -12.83 -42.89 -18.03
CA GLN A 428 -11.98 -42.03 -17.19
C GLN A 428 -10.52 -42.04 -17.61
N PRO A 429 -9.87 -43.16 -18.01
CA PRO A 429 -8.51 -43.18 -18.49
C PRO A 429 -8.32 -42.37 -19.78
N GLU A 430 -9.26 -42.47 -20.72
CA GLU A 430 -9.25 -41.71 -21.99
C GLU A 430 -9.29 -40.21 -21.73
N TYR A 431 -10.21 -39.76 -20.89
CA TYR A 431 -10.34 -38.37 -20.47
C TYR A 431 -9.03 -37.84 -19.85
N THR A 432 -8.45 -38.60 -18.94
CA THR A 432 -7.22 -38.23 -18.27
C THR A 432 -6.04 -38.10 -19.24
N VAL A 433 -5.95 -38.95 -20.23
CA VAL A 433 -4.92 -38.87 -21.29
C VAL A 433 -5.11 -37.63 -22.15
N LEU A 434 -6.37 -37.33 -22.56
CA LEU A 434 -6.68 -36.15 -23.36
C LEU A 434 -6.37 -34.85 -22.59
N GLU A 435 -6.74 -34.78 -21.31
CA GLU A 435 -6.43 -33.61 -20.46
C GLU A 435 -4.91 -33.39 -20.32
N ARG A 436 -4.17 -34.46 -20.03
CA ARG A 436 -2.70 -34.37 -19.92
C ARG A 436 -2.06 -33.94 -21.24
N ARG A 437 -2.54 -34.47 -22.36
CA ARG A 437 -2.03 -34.10 -23.68
C ARG A 437 -2.34 -32.65 -24.01
N LEU A 438 -3.57 -32.19 -23.76
CA LEU A 438 -3.97 -30.81 -23.98
C LEU A 438 -3.11 -29.87 -23.14
N SER A 439 -3.08 -30.08 -21.82
CA SER A 439 -2.30 -29.26 -20.90
C SER A 439 -0.82 -29.18 -21.27
N GLY A 440 -0.20 -30.33 -21.59
CA GLY A 440 1.19 -30.34 -22.03
C GLY A 440 1.43 -29.57 -23.34
N THR A 441 0.50 -29.66 -24.29
CA THR A 441 0.60 -28.93 -25.56
C THR A 441 0.39 -27.43 -25.34
N LEU A 442 -0.59 -27.01 -24.54
CA LEU A 442 -0.84 -25.60 -24.26
C LEU A 442 0.35 -24.94 -23.54
N VAL A 443 0.91 -25.61 -22.52
CA VAL A 443 2.13 -25.13 -21.84
C VAL A 443 3.30 -24.97 -22.81
N THR A 444 3.46 -25.92 -23.74
CA THR A 444 4.52 -25.84 -24.75
C THR A 444 4.32 -24.65 -25.70
N ILE A 445 3.09 -24.44 -26.18
CA ILE A 445 2.74 -23.32 -27.05
C ILE A 445 2.98 -21.99 -26.31
N GLN A 446 2.50 -21.86 -25.09
CA GLN A 446 2.69 -20.65 -24.27
C GLN A 446 4.18 -20.35 -24.03
N ALA A 447 4.97 -21.37 -23.70
CA ALA A 447 6.41 -21.22 -23.50
C ALA A 447 7.13 -20.75 -24.76
N GLN A 448 6.77 -21.31 -25.92
CA GLN A 448 7.33 -20.91 -27.22
C GLN A 448 6.99 -19.45 -27.55
N VAL A 449 5.73 -19.08 -27.38
CA VAL A 449 5.25 -17.72 -27.66
C VAL A 449 5.87 -16.71 -26.70
N ALA A 450 6.01 -17.05 -25.41
CA ALA A 450 6.69 -16.19 -24.44
C ALA A 450 8.20 -16.02 -24.76
N ALA A 451 8.86 -17.04 -25.30
CA ALA A 451 10.24 -16.94 -25.78
C ALA A 451 10.34 -16.04 -27.02
N GLU A 452 9.38 -16.17 -27.96
CA GLU A 452 9.30 -15.32 -29.15
C GLU A 452 9.04 -13.86 -28.79
N ALA A 453 8.14 -13.59 -27.83
CA ALA A 453 7.88 -12.24 -27.33
C ALA A 453 9.15 -11.58 -26.80
N ARG A 454 9.91 -12.29 -25.96
CA ARG A 454 11.19 -11.79 -25.42
C ARG A 454 12.21 -11.50 -26.52
N THR A 455 12.30 -12.38 -27.52
CA THR A 455 13.21 -12.17 -28.65
C THR A 455 12.83 -10.93 -29.46
N ARG A 456 11.54 -10.73 -29.73
CA ARG A 456 11.03 -9.52 -30.41
C ARG A 456 11.33 -8.26 -29.62
N ASP A 457 11.13 -8.27 -28.29
CA ASP A 457 11.42 -7.11 -27.41
C ASP A 457 12.92 -6.77 -27.40
N VAL A 458 13.81 -7.76 -27.39
CA VAL A 458 15.26 -7.53 -27.53
C VAL A 458 15.59 -6.88 -28.87
N LEU A 459 15.08 -7.42 -29.98
CA LEU A 459 15.32 -6.87 -31.30
C LEU A 459 14.79 -5.43 -31.46
N VAL A 460 13.59 -5.14 -30.92
CA VAL A 460 13.02 -3.80 -30.93
C VAL A 460 13.88 -2.84 -30.09
N SER A 461 14.37 -3.28 -28.93
CA SER A 461 15.22 -2.46 -28.07
C SER A 461 16.61 -2.20 -28.69
N GLU A 462 17.16 -3.16 -29.41
CA GLU A 462 18.42 -3.02 -30.15
C GLU A 462 18.25 -2.07 -31.35
N ALA A 463 17.15 -2.22 -32.09
CA ALA A 463 16.82 -1.31 -33.19
C ALA A 463 16.60 0.13 -32.71
N ALA A 464 15.90 0.31 -31.56
CA ALA A 464 15.72 1.63 -30.97
C ALA A 464 17.05 2.27 -30.53
N ARG A 465 17.94 1.50 -29.89
CA ARG A 465 19.28 1.99 -29.52
C ARG A 465 20.12 2.34 -30.74
N ALA A 466 20.07 1.53 -31.80
CA ALA A 466 20.76 1.82 -33.04
C ALA A 466 20.25 3.12 -33.68
N LEU A 467 18.93 3.32 -33.66
CA LEU A 467 18.28 4.52 -34.20
C LEU A 467 18.64 5.78 -33.40
N ASP A 468 18.71 5.65 -32.09
CA ASP A 468 19.09 6.73 -31.18
C ASP A 468 20.59 7.09 -31.32
N SER A 469 21.44 6.07 -31.52
CA SER A 469 22.86 6.25 -31.86
C SER A 469 23.04 7.00 -33.19
N LEU A 470 22.25 6.65 -34.21
CA LEU A 470 22.28 7.35 -35.51
C LEU A 470 21.81 8.81 -35.35
N ARG A 471 20.72 9.06 -34.62
CA ARG A 471 20.23 10.43 -34.36
C ARG A 471 21.25 11.26 -33.59
N THR A 472 21.91 10.66 -32.61
CA THR A 472 22.97 11.32 -31.84
C THR A 472 24.17 11.63 -32.72
N SER A 473 24.57 10.70 -33.59
CA SER A 473 25.64 10.88 -34.56
C SER A 473 25.34 12.03 -35.55
N ASP A 474 24.11 12.06 -36.08
CA ASP A 474 23.66 13.14 -36.97
C ASP A 474 23.59 14.51 -36.27
N ALA A 475 23.16 14.53 -35.00
CA ALA A 475 23.14 15.75 -34.20
C ALA A 475 24.57 16.24 -33.91
N ILE A 476 25.50 15.36 -33.61
CA ILE A 476 26.92 15.66 -33.43
C ILE A 476 27.51 16.19 -34.74
N ALA A 477 27.23 15.54 -35.87
CA ALA A 477 27.72 15.95 -37.18
C ALA A 477 27.21 17.34 -37.56
N ARG A 478 25.94 17.68 -37.29
CA ARG A 478 25.40 19.04 -37.51
C ARG A 478 26.09 20.08 -36.63
N ARG A 479 26.26 19.84 -35.32
CA ARG A 479 26.95 20.76 -34.41
C ARG A 479 28.41 20.97 -34.79
N LEU A 480 29.10 19.93 -35.29
CA LEU A 480 30.47 20.07 -35.82
C LEU A 480 30.48 20.89 -37.09
N ALA A 481 29.50 20.76 -37.98
CA ALA A 481 29.37 21.55 -39.20
C ALA A 481 29.05 23.02 -38.88
N GLU A 482 28.36 23.28 -37.76
CA GLU A 482 28.07 24.65 -37.24
C GLU A 482 29.24 25.27 -36.48
N GLY A 483 30.36 24.57 -36.33
CA GLY A 483 31.60 25.09 -35.74
C GLY A 483 31.60 25.13 -34.20
N ASP A 484 30.88 24.24 -33.55
CA ASP A 484 30.81 24.13 -32.07
C ASP A 484 32.17 23.67 -31.50
N SER A 485 32.97 24.67 -31.04
CA SER A 485 34.31 24.44 -30.48
C SER A 485 34.29 23.66 -29.17
N VAL A 486 33.23 23.76 -28.37
CA VAL A 486 33.09 23.03 -27.10
C VAL A 486 32.88 21.54 -27.34
N LEU A 487 32.13 21.20 -28.39
CA LEU A 487 31.93 19.81 -28.80
C LEU A 487 33.21 19.19 -29.34
N LEU A 488 34.01 19.97 -30.13
CA LEU A 488 35.31 19.55 -30.64
C LEU A 488 36.30 19.25 -29.51
N ASP A 489 36.33 20.06 -28.47
CA ASP A 489 37.19 19.86 -27.32
C ASP A 489 36.75 18.66 -26.46
N SER A 490 35.45 18.47 -26.29
CA SER A 490 34.93 17.29 -25.56
C SER A 490 35.23 15.98 -26.30
N LEU A 491 35.06 15.94 -27.62
CA LEU A 491 35.42 14.78 -28.44
C LEU A 491 36.92 14.48 -28.45
N ARG A 492 37.76 15.49 -28.40
CA ARG A 492 39.21 15.33 -28.22
C ARG A 492 39.58 14.76 -26.86
N LEU A 493 38.91 15.21 -25.78
CA LEU A 493 39.11 14.66 -24.44
C LEU A 493 38.65 13.20 -24.33
N ASP A 494 37.52 12.85 -24.93
CA ASP A 494 37.03 11.49 -24.96
C ASP A 494 37.93 10.57 -25.80
N SER A 495 38.44 11.03 -26.93
CA SER A 495 39.44 10.30 -27.74
C SER A 495 40.72 10.02 -26.94
N LEU A 496 41.25 11.03 -26.22
CA LEU A 496 42.40 10.85 -25.35
C LEU A 496 42.16 9.87 -24.21
N ARG A 497 40.94 9.85 -23.69
CA ARG A 497 40.50 8.92 -22.63
C ARG A 497 40.39 7.48 -23.13
N ILE A 498 39.86 7.29 -24.34
CA ILE A 498 39.78 5.97 -25.00
C ILE A 498 41.18 5.47 -25.32
N ASP A 499 42.07 6.31 -25.84
CA ASP A 499 43.46 5.95 -26.10
C ASP A 499 44.23 5.61 -24.82
N SER A 500 43.96 6.30 -23.71
CA SER A 500 44.55 5.98 -22.40
C SER A 500 44.09 4.61 -21.91
N ILE A 501 42.77 4.28 -22.05
CA ILE A 501 42.21 2.96 -21.69
C ILE A 501 42.77 1.85 -22.56
N ARG A 502 42.96 2.09 -23.87
CA ARG A 502 43.62 1.15 -24.78
C ARG A 502 45.08 0.92 -24.41
N LEU A 503 45.83 1.98 -24.09
CA LEU A 503 47.21 1.90 -23.65
C LEU A 503 47.34 1.13 -22.30
N ASP A 504 46.41 1.34 -21.39
CA ASP A 504 46.36 0.57 -20.13
C ASP A 504 45.99 -0.89 -20.32
N SER A 505 45.14 -1.22 -21.31
CA SER A 505 44.84 -2.61 -21.71
C SER A 505 46.07 -3.28 -22.29
N ILE A 506 46.75 -2.63 -23.28
CA ILE A 506 47.96 -3.14 -23.90
C ILE A 506 49.10 -3.30 -22.86
N ARG A 507 49.18 -2.40 -21.88
CA ARG A 507 50.16 -2.45 -20.80
C ARG A 507 49.87 -3.61 -19.82
N ARG A 508 48.62 -3.94 -19.57
CA ARG A 508 48.20 -5.12 -18.79
C ARG A 508 48.50 -6.41 -19.52
N ASP A 509 48.20 -6.49 -20.80
CA ASP A 509 48.47 -7.66 -21.64
C ASP A 509 50.00 -7.91 -21.76
N SER A 510 50.80 -6.83 -21.86
CA SER A 510 52.28 -6.95 -21.96
C SER A 510 52.96 -7.28 -20.62
N LEU A 511 52.30 -7.08 -19.49
CA LEU A 511 52.83 -7.43 -18.16
C LEU A 511 52.41 -8.83 -17.66
N GLY A 512 51.72 -9.62 -18.49
CA GLY A 512 51.40 -11.01 -18.19
C GLY A 512 50.50 -11.24 -16.97
N ILE A 513 49.62 -10.27 -16.64
CA ILE A 513 48.73 -10.34 -15.49
C ILE A 513 47.42 -11.12 -15.80
N ASP A 514 47.44 -11.99 -16.79
CA ASP A 514 46.32 -12.87 -17.17
C ASP A 514 46.25 -14.17 -16.34
N THR A 515 46.95 -14.26 -15.19
CA THR A 515 46.97 -15.48 -14.39
C THR A 515 46.35 -15.33 -12.98
N LEU A 516 45.36 -14.44 -12.80
CA LEU A 516 44.66 -14.34 -11.50
C LEU A 516 43.16 -14.67 -11.55
N PHE A 517 42.72 -15.37 -12.56
CA PHE A 517 41.48 -16.15 -12.49
C PHE A 517 41.80 -17.64 -12.60
N ALA A 518 42.51 -18.16 -11.59
CA ALA A 518 42.54 -19.58 -11.34
C ALA A 518 41.15 -20.00 -10.84
N ASP A 519 40.61 -21.07 -11.42
CA ASP A 519 39.36 -21.70 -11.03
C ASP A 519 39.24 -21.84 -9.50
N PRO A 520 38.04 -21.62 -8.92
CA PRO A 520 37.82 -21.92 -7.52
C PRO A 520 38.01 -23.43 -7.29
N PRO A 521 38.58 -23.84 -6.14
CA PRO A 521 38.80 -25.25 -5.85
C PRO A 521 37.47 -26.00 -5.81
N PRO A 522 37.42 -27.25 -6.31
CA PRO A 522 36.21 -28.06 -6.28
C PRO A 522 35.91 -28.50 -4.85
N GLY A 523 34.71 -28.22 -4.41
CA GLY A 523 34.10 -28.96 -3.31
C GLY A 523 33.95 -28.22 -2.01
N ASP A 524 32.76 -27.68 -1.84
CA ASP A 524 31.99 -27.95 -0.61
C ASP A 524 30.50 -27.99 -1.02
N THR A 525 29.97 -29.20 -0.97
CA THR A 525 28.56 -29.50 -1.15
C THR A 525 27.76 -28.81 -0.05
N PHE A 526 27.05 -27.75 -0.44
CA PHE A 526 26.06 -27.09 0.42
C PHE A 526 24.93 -28.09 0.70
N VAL A 527 24.90 -28.60 1.92
CA VAL A 527 23.75 -29.36 2.45
C VAL A 527 22.72 -28.32 2.94
N PRO A 528 21.52 -28.24 2.35
CA PRO A 528 20.49 -27.37 2.88
C PRO A 528 20.05 -27.85 4.26
N GLY A 529 20.20 -27.00 5.28
CA GLY A 529 19.62 -27.21 6.60
C GLY A 529 18.09 -27.20 6.54
N PRO A 530 17.41 -27.85 7.50
CA PRO A 530 15.95 -27.92 7.52
C PRO A 530 15.32 -26.52 7.66
N PRO A 531 14.14 -26.28 7.08
CA PRO A 531 13.48 -24.98 7.13
C PRO A 531 13.12 -24.64 8.57
N THR A 532 13.64 -23.51 9.04
CA THR A 532 13.20 -22.86 10.27
C THR A 532 11.75 -22.41 10.11
N GLY A 533 10.95 -22.70 11.14
CA GLY A 533 9.50 -22.63 11.20
C GLY A 533 8.84 -21.29 10.84
N PRO A 534 7.51 -21.29 10.80
CA PRO A 534 6.71 -20.28 10.13
C PRO A 534 6.80 -18.92 10.83
N ASN A 535 6.97 -17.89 9.99
CA ASN A 535 6.83 -16.48 10.31
C ASN A 535 5.51 -16.22 11.08
N PRO A 536 5.49 -15.48 12.17
CA PRO A 536 4.25 -15.16 12.86
C PRO A 536 3.38 -14.30 11.96
N ARG A 537 2.15 -14.77 11.73
CA ARG A 537 1.11 -14.02 11.07
C ARG A 537 0.75 -12.79 11.90
N PRO A 538 0.40 -11.65 11.28
CA PRO A 538 -0.11 -10.51 12.01
C PRO A 538 -1.40 -10.93 12.74
N VAL A 539 -1.47 -10.56 14.01
CA VAL A 539 -2.64 -10.76 14.86
C VAL A 539 -3.73 -9.83 14.36
N VAL A 540 -4.66 -10.39 13.60
CA VAL A 540 -5.94 -9.71 13.33
C VAL A 540 -6.76 -9.82 14.60
N HIS A 541 -6.99 -8.71 15.30
CA HIS A 541 -7.98 -8.63 16.35
C HIS A 541 -9.34 -9.03 15.77
N ARG A 542 -9.82 -10.21 16.11
CA ARG A 542 -11.20 -10.63 15.85
C ARG A 542 -12.12 -9.74 16.68
N LEU A 543 -12.93 -8.95 16.01
CA LEU A 543 -14.10 -8.30 16.58
C LEU A 543 -14.96 -9.37 17.27
N ARG A 544 -15.32 -9.12 18.49
CA ARG A 544 -16.18 -9.96 19.32
C ARG A 544 -17.58 -10.01 18.68
N ASP A 545 -18.03 -11.21 18.41
CA ASP A 545 -19.40 -11.49 17.93
C ASP A 545 -20.41 -11.10 19.02
N PRO A 546 -21.37 -10.20 18.80
CA PRO A 546 -22.30 -9.72 19.84
C PRO A 546 -23.41 -10.72 20.20
N ASN A 547 -23.47 -11.93 19.58
CA ASN A 547 -24.55 -12.90 19.77
C ASN A 547 -24.12 -14.24 20.40
N GLY A 548 -23.05 -14.29 21.17
CA GLY A 548 -22.68 -15.47 21.96
C GLY A 548 -23.45 -15.53 23.27
N ALA A 549 -24.65 -16.11 23.27
CA ALA A 549 -25.33 -16.61 24.47
C ALA A 549 -24.91 -18.07 24.74
N PRO A 550 -25.13 -18.59 25.99
CA PRO A 550 -24.17 -19.07 26.99
C PRO A 550 -23.51 -20.41 26.66
#